data_2cac4389c3e47f161e3bbf333a4adcbe
#
_entry.id   2cac4389c3e47f161e3bbf333a4adcbe
#
_cell.length_a   1.000
_cell.length_b   1.000
_cell.length_c   1.000
_cell.angle_alpha   90.00
_cell.angle_beta   90.00
_cell.angle_gamma   90.00
#
_symmetry.space_group_name_H-M   'P 1'
#
loop_
_entity.id
_entity.type
_entity.pdbx_description
1 polymer ?
#
loop_
_entity_poly.entity_id
_entity_poly.type
_entity_poly.pdbx_seq_one_letter_code
_entity_poly.pdbx_strand_id
1 'polypeptide(L)'
;MTETLDHVRAQLSDALIEDASTGTYRAKRSIFTDEELFELEMKYIFEGNWVYLAHESQIPNVGDYFTTYIGRQPIVISRGKDEQLHAHINACSHRGAMLCRRKTDNRTTFTCPFHGWTFSNNGKLLKVKDPKGAGYPEQFNKEGSHDLTKVARFESYRGFLFGSINPDVKPLTEHLGESTKIIDMIVDQSPEGLEVLRGSSTYTYDGNWKVQAENGADGYHVSATHWNYAATTARRGTGESANETKAMDAGTWGKQGGGYYSFEHGHLLLWMWWGNPQDRPNFDKKEEWTQQFGAERAEFMIGASRNLCLYPNVYLMDQFSSQIRHFRPISVDKTEVTIYCIAPKGESAEARANRIRQYEDFFNATGMATPDDLEEFRSCQKTYLASAAPWNDMSRGQAHQITGPDETAKGLGLNPISSGVKTEDEGLYPIQHGYWREAMHAAIAEETKNETKEFSK
;
A
#
# COMPACT_ATOMS: atom_id res chain seq x y z
N MET A 1 -5.82 -20.35 -24.00
CA MET A 1 -5.57 -18.89 -23.87
C MET A 1 -6.74 -18.09 -24.43
N THR A 2 -7.18 -18.26 -25.68
CA THR A 2 -8.33 -17.51 -26.24
C THR A 2 -9.63 -17.67 -25.44
N GLU A 3 -9.96 -18.88 -24.99
CA GLU A 3 -11.14 -19.14 -24.14
C GLU A 3 -11.04 -18.42 -22.78
N THR A 4 -9.85 -18.38 -22.19
CA THR A 4 -9.56 -17.65 -20.93
C THR A 4 -9.78 -16.14 -21.12
N LEU A 5 -9.26 -15.54 -22.21
CA LEU A 5 -9.45 -14.11 -22.45
C LEU A 5 -10.91 -13.76 -22.76
N ASP A 6 -11.65 -14.64 -23.42
CA ASP A 6 -13.09 -14.43 -23.67
C ASP A 6 -13.90 -14.54 -22.37
N HIS A 7 -13.53 -15.47 -21.46
CA HIS A 7 -14.11 -15.52 -20.13
C HIS A 7 -13.87 -14.21 -19.36
N VAL A 8 -12.62 -13.74 -19.28
CA VAL A 8 -12.31 -12.49 -18.56
C VAL A 8 -13.01 -11.28 -19.19
N ARG A 9 -13.10 -11.20 -20.52
CA ARG A 9 -13.90 -10.15 -21.21
C ARG A 9 -15.36 -10.17 -20.76
N ALA A 10 -15.95 -11.36 -20.68
CA ALA A 10 -17.34 -11.52 -20.21
C ALA A 10 -17.48 -11.08 -18.75
N GLN A 11 -16.54 -11.44 -17.88
CA GLN A 11 -16.54 -10.99 -16.49
C GLN A 11 -16.45 -9.46 -16.36
N LEU A 12 -15.59 -8.81 -17.15
CA LEU A 12 -15.40 -7.36 -17.10
C LEU A 12 -16.57 -6.57 -17.71
N SER A 13 -17.30 -7.14 -18.69
CA SER A 13 -18.36 -6.45 -19.40
C SER A 13 -19.50 -6.01 -18.49
N ASP A 14 -19.76 -6.73 -17.42
CA ASP A 14 -20.81 -6.48 -16.43
C ASP A 14 -20.27 -6.44 -14.97
N ALA A 15 -18.94 -6.21 -14.83
CA ALA A 15 -18.29 -6.17 -13.52
C ALA A 15 -18.80 -5.04 -12.61
N LEU A 16 -19.14 -3.90 -13.21
CA LEU A 16 -19.55 -2.68 -12.53
C LEU A 16 -20.84 -2.14 -13.14
N ILE A 17 -21.77 -1.76 -12.27
CA ILE A 17 -22.97 -0.98 -12.64
C ILE A 17 -22.79 0.41 -12.08
N GLU A 18 -22.86 1.40 -12.96
CA GLU A 18 -22.77 2.80 -12.63
C GLU A 18 -23.90 3.57 -13.32
N ASP A 19 -24.80 4.16 -12.53
CA ASP A 19 -25.89 4.97 -13.02
C ASP A 19 -25.98 6.28 -12.20
N ALA A 20 -25.37 7.32 -12.75
CA ALA A 20 -25.36 8.63 -12.14
C ALA A 20 -26.78 9.24 -12.01
N SER A 21 -27.75 8.84 -12.82
CA SER A 21 -29.12 9.37 -12.78
C SER A 21 -29.89 8.87 -11.55
N THR A 22 -29.56 7.69 -11.06
CA THR A 22 -30.16 7.08 -9.88
C THR A 22 -29.22 7.11 -8.65
N GLY A 23 -27.96 7.47 -8.84
CA GLY A 23 -26.92 7.37 -7.81
C GLY A 23 -26.56 5.93 -7.46
N THR A 24 -26.77 4.99 -8.39
CA THR A 24 -26.49 3.57 -8.18
C THR A 24 -25.05 3.25 -8.57
N TYR A 25 -24.34 2.58 -7.65
CA TYR A 25 -23.05 1.98 -7.93
C TYR A 25 -22.97 0.57 -7.32
N ARG A 26 -22.62 -0.41 -8.15
CA ARG A 26 -22.50 -1.82 -7.73
C ARG A 26 -21.29 -2.49 -8.37
N ALA A 27 -20.60 -3.32 -7.60
CA ALA A 27 -19.51 -4.18 -8.07
C ALA A 27 -19.93 -5.65 -7.98
N LYS A 28 -19.62 -6.40 -9.03
CA LYS A 28 -19.95 -7.83 -9.09
C LYS A 28 -19.02 -8.64 -8.18
N ARG A 29 -19.59 -9.51 -7.35
CA ARG A 29 -18.81 -10.32 -6.41
C ARG A 29 -17.82 -11.28 -7.07
N SER A 30 -18.08 -11.69 -8.32
CA SER A 30 -17.19 -12.56 -9.07
C SER A 30 -15.79 -11.94 -9.30
N ILE A 31 -15.62 -10.62 -9.33
CA ILE A 31 -14.30 -9.99 -9.46
C ILE A 31 -13.35 -10.29 -8.29
N PHE A 32 -13.90 -10.75 -7.15
CA PHE A 32 -13.12 -11.13 -5.97
C PHE A 32 -12.79 -12.63 -5.91
N THR A 33 -13.34 -13.43 -6.84
CA THR A 33 -13.25 -14.90 -6.78
C THR A 33 -12.77 -15.54 -8.09
N ASP A 34 -12.66 -14.77 -9.16
CA ASP A 34 -12.25 -15.26 -10.48
C ASP A 34 -10.73 -15.41 -10.55
N GLU A 35 -10.25 -16.66 -10.74
CA GLU A 35 -8.82 -16.97 -10.78
C GLU A 35 -8.12 -16.43 -12.04
N GLU A 36 -8.79 -16.45 -13.19
CA GLU A 36 -8.21 -16.00 -14.45
C GLU A 36 -8.05 -14.48 -14.46
N LEU A 37 -9.02 -13.77 -13.90
CA LEU A 37 -8.93 -12.34 -13.70
C LEU A 37 -7.79 -12.01 -12.70
N PHE A 38 -7.66 -12.77 -11.63
CA PHE A 38 -6.58 -12.62 -10.66
C PHE A 38 -5.18 -12.81 -11.27
N GLU A 39 -5.03 -13.75 -12.21
CA GLU A 39 -3.74 -13.95 -12.90
C GLU A 39 -3.35 -12.69 -13.74
N LEU A 40 -4.31 -12.03 -14.37
CA LEU A 40 -4.06 -10.78 -15.07
C LEU A 40 -3.76 -9.64 -14.09
N GLU A 41 -4.45 -9.56 -12.96
CA GLU A 41 -4.14 -8.59 -11.89
C GLU A 41 -2.69 -8.74 -11.41
N MET A 42 -2.25 -9.97 -11.16
CA MET A 42 -0.87 -10.22 -10.75
C MET A 42 0.13 -9.73 -11.77
N LYS A 43 -0.10 -10.02 -13.05
CA LYS A 43 0.81 -9.67 -14.14
C LYS A 43 0.83 -8.16 -14.44
N TYR A 44 -0.32 -7.52 -14.50
CA TYR A 44 -0.46 -6.16 -15.01
C TYR A 44 -0.61 -5.08 -13.93
N ILE A 45 -1.15 -5.43 -12.76
CA ILE A 45 -1.27 -4.50 -11.64
C ILE A 45 -0.09 -4.63 -10.68
N PHE A 46 0.22 -5.84 -10.19
CA PHE A 46 1.25 -6.01 -9.16
C PHE A 46 2.67 -6.13 -9.71
N GLU A 47 2.85 -6.74 -10.88
CA GLU A 47 4.16 -6.88 -11.52
C GLU A 47 4.39 -5.78 -12.58
N GLY A 48 3.32 -5.38 -13.28
CA GLY A 48 3.36 -4.45 -14.40
C GLY A 48 3.22 -2.98 -14.06
N ASN A 49 2.96 -2.61 -12.80
CA ASN A 49 2.81 -1.23 -12.36
C ASN A 49 3.71 -0.94 -11.15
N TRP A 50 3.69 0.30 -10.65
CA TRP A 50 4.39 0.67 -9.44
C TRP A 50 3.76 0.01 -8.22
N VAL A 51 4.58 -0.64 -7.39
CA VAL A 51 4.19 -1.16 -6.09
C VAL A 51 5.16 -0.67 -5.02
N TYR A 52 4.64 -0.43 -3.82
CA TYR A 52 5.44 -0.09 -2.65
C TYR A 52 6.29 -1.29 -2.22
N LEU A 53 7.54 -1.04 -1.86
CA LEU A 53 8.51 -2.08 -1.50
C LEU A 53 9.01 -1.98 -0.06
N ALA A 54 9.46 -0.79 0.35
CA ALA A 54 10.10 -0.53 1.63
C ALA A 54 10.18 0.98 1.90
N HIS A 55 10.66 1.35 3.10
CA HIS A 55 11.08 2.72 3.40
C HIS A 55 12.60 2.79 3.57
N GLU A 56 13.24 3.87 3.11
CA GLU A 56 14.70 4.02 3.15
C GLU A 56 15.31 3.85 4.55
N SER A 57 14.57 4.26 5.59
CA SER A 57 15.01 4.09 6.97
C SER A 57 15.18 2.63 7.43
N GLN A 58 14.68 1.67 6.65
CA GLN A 58 14.89 0.24 6.91
C GLN A 58 16.22 -0.27 6.36
N ILE A 59 16.92 0.55 5.56
CA ILE A 59 18.17 0.22 4.87
C ILE A 59 19.15 1.40 5.02
N PRO A 60 19.47 1.85 6.27
CA PRO A 60 20.17 3.11 6.50
C PRO A 60 21.69 3.04 6.22
N ASN A 61 22.32 1.89 6.40
CA ASN A 61 23.77 1.78 6.36
C ASN A 61 24.26 1.01 5.14
N VAL A 62 25.48 1.30 4.69
CA VAL A 62 26.16 0.51 3.67
C VAL A 62 26.20 -0.98 4.07
N GLY A 63 25.75 -1.83 3.17
CA GLY A 63 25.63 -3.26 3.40
C GLY A 63 24.25 -3.69 3.90
N ASP A 64 23.43 -2.80 4.44
CA ASP A 64 22.07 -3.17 4.84
C ASP A 64 21.27 -3.64 3.62
N TYR A 65 20.43 -4.64 3.84
CA TYR A 65 19.47 -5.08 2.84
C TYR A 65 18.11 -5.38 3.46
N PHE A 66 17.10 -5.32 2.60
CA PHE A 66 15.71 -5.63 2.90
C PHE A 66 15.13 -6.52 1.79
N THR A 67 14.40 -7.59 2.15
CA THR A 67 13.73 -8.45 1.19
C THR A 67 12.22 -8.19 1.15
N THR A 68 11.68 -8.17 -0.07
CA THR A 68 10.26 -7.90 -0.32
C THR A 68 9.83 -8.62 -1.61
N TYR A 69 8.69 -8.21 -2.18
CA TYR A 69 8.16 -8.77 -3.42
C TYR A 69 7.59 -7.68 -4.32
N ILE A 70 7.69 -7.92 -5.63
CA ILE A 70 6.86 -7.27 -6.66
C ILE A 70 5.96 -8.37 -7.20
N GLY A 71 4.67 -8.35 -6.84
CA GLY A 71 3.78 -9.46 -7.15
C GLY A 71 4.33 -10.79 -6.62
N ARG A 72 4.69 -11.70 -7.52
CA ARG A 72 5.31 -13.01 -7.22
C ARG A 72 6.83 -12.96 -7.22
N GLN A 73 7.44 -11.88 -7.69
CA GLN A 73 8.88 -11.76 -7.85
C GLN A 73 9.55 -11.44 -6.52
N PRO A 74 10.44 -12.29 -5.99
CA PRO A 74 11.20 -11.99 -4.79
C PRO A 74 12.24 -10.91 -5.08
N ILE A 75 12.30 -9.88 -4.26
CA ILE A 75 13.18 -8.71 -4.43
C ILE A 75 14.12 -8.60 -3.23
N VAL A 76 15.36 -8.20 -3.50
CA VAL A 76 16.30 -7.71 -2.50
C VAL A 76 16.66 -6.26 -2.81
N ILE A 77 16.49 -5.38 -1.84
CA ILE A 77 16.93 -3.99 -1.88
C ILE A 77 18.13 -3.88 -0.96
N SER A 78 19.20 -3.26 -1.40
CA SER A 78 20.44 -3.15 -0.63
C SER A 78 21.09 -1.78 -0.79
N ARG A 79 21.75 -1.29 0.25
CA ARG A 79 22.58 -0.09 0.16
C ARG A 79 24.00 -0.49 -0.22
N GLY A 80 24.41 -0.09 -1.40
CA GLY A 80 25.75 -0.37 -1.96
C GLY A 80 26.87 0.37 -1.24
N LYS A 81 28.12 0.05 -1.60
CA LYS A 81 29.31 0.81 -1.16
C LYS A 81 29.37 2.23 -1.71
N ASP A 82 28.62 2.49 -2.77
CA ASP A 82 28.38 3.79 -3.40
C ASP A 82 27.31 4.60 -2.66
N GLU A 83 26.81 4.09 -1.52
CA GLU A 83 25.74 4.67 -0.71
C GLU A 83 24.37 4.71 -1.41
N GLN A 84 24.29 4.21 -2.65
CA GLN A 84 23.04 4.15 -3.42
C GLN A 84 22.23 2.89 -3.06
N LEU A 85 20.91 3.00 -3.22
CA LEU A 85 20.01 1.86 -3.12
C LEU A 85 19.92 1.14 -4.46
N HIS A 86 20.05 -0.18 -4.40
CA HIS A 86 19.95 -1.08 -5.55
C HIS A 86 18.84 -2.11 -5.29
N ALA A 87 18.01 -2.37 -6.28
CA ALA A 87 16.96 -3.39 -6.21
C ALA A 87 17.15 -4.45 -7.30
N HIS A 88 17.16 -5.71 -6.89
CA HIS A 88 17.37 -6.85 -7.78
C HIS A 88 16.35 -7.95 -7.48
N ILE A 89 16.11 -8.79 -8.48
CA ILE A 89 15.44 -10.07 -8.27
C ILE A 89 16.30 -10.92 -7.33
N ASN A 90 15.73 -11.36 -6.21
CA ASN A 90 16.41 -12.14 -5.17
C ASN A 90 16.60 -13.61 -5.58
N ALA A 91 17.15 -13.83 -6.75
CA ALA A 91 17.36 -15.15 -7.34
C ALA A 91 18.75 -15.23 -7.97
N CYS A 92 19.50 -16.29 -7.62
CA CYS A 92 20.80 -16.54 -8.20
C CYS A 92 20.70 -16.78 -9.71
N SER A 93 21.46 -16.04 -10.51
CA SER A 93 21.48 -16.15 -11.98
C SER A 93 21.99 -17.50 -12.51
N HIS A 94 22.52 -18.38 -11.63
CA HIS A 94 22.90 -19.74 -12.02
C HIS A 94 21.67 -20.67 -12.18
N ARG A 95 20.87 -20.86 -11.10
CA ARG A 95 19.73 -21.80 -11.07
C ARG A 95 18.59 -21.31 -10.17
N GLY A 96 18.43 -20.01 -10.01
CA GLY A 96 17.27 -19.40 -9.36
C GLY A 96 17.19 -19.53 -7.82
N ALA A 97 18.22 -20.07 -7.14
CA ALA A 97 18.15 -20.19 -5.69
C ALA A 97 18.10 -18.82 -5.02
N MET A 98 17.21 -18.66 -4.05
CA MET A 98 17.08 -17.41 -3.27
C MET A 98 18.38 -17.11 -2.51
N LEU A 99 18.91 -15.91 -2.68
CA LEU A 99 20.17 -15.45 -2.12
C LEU A 99 20.01 -14.94 -0.68
N CYS A 100 19.11 -13.98 -0.48
CA CYS A 100 18.83 -13.35 0.79
C CYS A 100 17.54 -13.94 1.37
N ARG A 101 17.66 -14.74 2.44
CA ARG A 101 16.53 -15.47 3.05
C ARG A 101 15.99 -14.82 4.31
N ARG A 102 16.71 -13.83 4.85
CA ARG A 102 16.28 -13.04 6.00
C ARG A 102 15.57 -11.79 5.50
N LYS A 103 14.64 -11.29 6.27
CA LYS A 103 13.93 -10.04 5.97
C LYS A 103 14.90 -8.86 5.88
N THR A 104 15.86 -8.79 6.82
CA THR A 104 16.91 -7.78 6.92
C THR A 104 18.21 -8.39 7.40
N ASP A 105 19.33 -7.88 6.94
CA ASP A 105 20.68 -8.19 7.46
C ASP A 105 21.64 -7.10 6.91
N ASN A 106 22.92 -7.15 7.33
CA ASN A 106 23.99 -6.30 6.77
C ASN A 106 25.04 -7.17 6.10
N ARG A 107 25.18 -7.06 4.78
CA ARG A 107 26.14 -7.81 3.95
C ARG A 107 26.56 -7.01 2.73
N THR A 108 27.83 -6.98 2.46
CA THR A 108 28.40 -6.37 1.25
C THR A 108 28.45 -7.33 0.06
N THR A 109 28.24 -8.63 0.31
CA THR A 109 28.20 -9.68 -0.72
C THR A 109 27.13 -10.72 -0.40
N PHE A 110 26.52 -11.27 -1.44
CA PHE A 110 25.53 -12.34 -1.38
C PHE A 110 26.13 -13.61 -1.98
N THR A 111 26.40 -14.62 -1.15
CA THR A 111 26.89 -15.92 -1.61
C THR A 111 25.74 -16.90 -1.69
N CYS A 112 25.51 -17.43 -2.88
CA CYS A 112 24.48 -18.43 -3.12
C CYS A 112 24.76 -19.70 -2.31
N PRO A 113 23.84 -20.16 -1.46
CA PRO A 113 24.07 -21.35 -0.63
C PRO A 113 24.06 -22.65 -1.43
N PHE A 114 23.63 -22.62 -2.71
CA PHE A 114 23.54 -23.82 -3.53
C PHE A 114 24.88 -24.18 -4.17
N HIS A 115 25.54 -23.26 -4.91
CA HIS A 115 26.78 -23.54 -5.61
C HIS A 115 27.89 -22.51 -5.37
N GLY A 116 27.72 -21.62 -4.41
CA GLY A 116 28.74 -20.65 -3.98
C GLY A 116 29.00 -19.49 -4.94
N TRP A 117 28.10 -19.23 -5.92
CA TRP A 117 28.21 -18.02 -6.70
C TRP A 117 28.05 -16.82 -5.78
N THR A 118 28.96 -15.85 -5.90
CA THR A 118 29.00 -14.69 -5.00
C THR A 118 28.82 -13.43 -5.80
N PHE A 119 27.87 -12.63 -5.37
CA PHE A 119 27.52 -11.33 -5.94
C PHE A 119 27.87 -10.23 -4.95
N SER A 120 28.25 -9.06 -5.45
CA SER A 120 28.24 -7.85 -4.64
C SER A 120 26.80 -7.43 -4.33
N ASN A 121 26.62 -6.60 -3.32
CA ASN A 121 25.28 -6.11 -2.97
C ASN A 121 24.70 -5.10 -3.98
N ASN A 122 25.47 -4.65 -4.97
CA ASN A 122 24.97 -3.92 -6.15
C ASN A 122 24.71 -4.83 -7.37
N GLY A 123 24.66 -6.15 -7.16
CA GLY A 123 24.22 -7.15 -8.13
C GLY A 123 25.30 -7.77 -9.00
N LYS A 124 26.55 -7.29 -9.00
CA LYS A 124 27.61 -7.82 -9.88
C LYS A 124 28.07 -9.20 -9.44
N LEU A 125 28.19 -10.14 -10.38
CA LEU A 125 28.82 -11.43 -10.14
C LEU A 125 30.32 -11.23 -9.92
N LEU A 126 30.79 -11.55 -8.71
CA LEU A 126 32.19 -11.40 -8.30
C LEU A 126 33.00 -12.69 -8.44
N LYS A 127 32.35 -13.82 -8.14
CA LYS A 127 33.07 -15.11 -8.03
C LYS A 127 32.15 -16.30 -8.32
N VAL A 128 32.68 -17.27 -9.04
CA VAL A 128 32.15 -18.61 -9.16
C VAL A 128 33.14 -19.60 -8.52
N LYS A 129 32.68 -20.79 -8.13
CA LYS A 129 33.54 -21.83 -7.57
C LYS A 129 34.50 -22.36 -8.65
N ASP A 130 35.78 -22.51 -8.30
CA ASP A 130 36.84 -23.02 -9.18
C ASP A 130 36.84 -22.42 -10.60
N PRO A 131 37.03 -21.10 -10.74
CA PRO A 131 36.86 -20.41 -12.02
C PRO A 131 37.89 -20.88 -13.10
N LYS A 132 39.06 -21.41 -12.69
CA LYS A 132 40.09 -21.85 -13.62
C LYS A 132 39.84 -23.27 -14.13
N GLY A 133 39.25 -24.15 -13.30
CA GLY A 133 38.95 -25.56 -13.66
C GLY A 133 37.52 -25.74 -14.18
N ALA A 134 36.68 -24.70 -14.11
CA ALA A 134 35.26 -24.80 -14.35
C ALA A 134 34.85 -25.04 -15.82
N GLY A 135 35.73 -24.75 -16.79
CA GLY A 135 35.46 -24.97 -18.22
C GLY A 135 34.34 -24.09 -18.78
N TYR A 136 34.07 -22.94 -18.18
CA TYR A 136 33.07 -21.97 -18.71
C TYR A 136 33.47 -21.50 -20.09
N PRO A 137 32.50 -21.25 -20.99
CA PRO A 137 32.77 -20.68 -22.30
C PRO A 137 33.42 -19.29 -22.17
N GLU A 138 34.18 -18.90 -23.18
CA GLU A 138 34.91 -17.62 -23.19
C GLU A 138 34.02 -16.39 -22.98
N GLN A 139 32.75 -16.47 -23.38
CA GLN A 139 31.74 -15.41 -23.21
C GLN A 139 31.14 -15.37 -21.81
N PHE A 140 31.46 -16.33 -20.93
CA PHE A 140 30.87 -16.35 -19.60
C PHE A 140 31.08 -15.03 -18.85
N ASN A 141 30.01 -14.47 -18.40
CA ASN A 141 29.91 -13.17 -17.69
C ASN A 141 30.56 -11.98 -18.41
N LYS A 142 30.76 -12.04 -19.73
CA LYS A 142 31.11 -10.85 -20.50
C LYS A 142 29.97 -9.85 -20.39
N GLU A 143 30.32 -8.56 -20.16
CA GLU A 143 29.37 -7.45 -20.01
C GLU A 143 28.34 -7.64 -18.87
N GLY A 144 28.64 -8.49 -17.87
CA GLY A 144 27.75 -8.71 -16.73
C GLY A 144 26.54 -9.58 -17.04
N SER A 145 26.63 -10.45 -18.06
CA SER A 145 25.50 -11.32 -18.47
C SER A 145 24.97 -12.26 -17.37
N HIS A 146 25.73 -12.45 -16.30
CA HIS A 146 25.36 -13.25 -15.14
C HIS A 146 25.26 -12.43 -13.84
N ASP A 147 25.22 -11.12 -13.94
CA ASP A 147 24.87 -10.25 -12.81
C ASP A 147 23.41 -10.50 -12.40
N LEU A 148 23.04 -10.09 -11.19
CA LEU A 148 21.64 -10.18 -10.75
C LEU A 148 20.74 -9.30 -11.62
N THR A 149 19.58 -9.82 -11.99
CA THR A 149 18.58 -9.07 -12.73
C THR A 149 18.11 -7.87 -11.91
N LYS A 150 18.27 -6.68 -12.44
CA LYS A 150 17.78 -5.45 -11.81
C LYS A 150 16.25 -5.37 -11.89
N VAL A 151 15.65 -4.79 -10.89
CA VAL A 151 14.27 -4.30 -10.98
C VAL A 151 14.24 -3.23 -12.07
N ALA A 152 13.34 -3.35 -13.03
CA ALA A 152 13.34 -2.52 -14.24
C ALA A 152 13.15 -1.03 -13.92
N ARG A 153 12.26 -0.71 -12.99
CA ARG A 153 12.06 0.63 -12.47
C ARG A 153 12.09 0.57 -10.94
N PHE A 154 12.91 1.42 -10.33
CA PHE A 154 13.07 1.52 -8.88
C PHE A 154 13.33 2.98 -8.54
N GLU A 155 12.42 3.60 -7.82
CA GLU A 155 12.45 5.03 -7.49
C GLU A 155 12.05 5.24 -6.03
N SER A 156 12.50 6.36 -5.46
CA SER A 156 12.12 6.82 -4.12
C SER A 156 11.31 8.10 -4.21
N TYR A 157 10.23 8.18 -3.42
CA TYR A 157 9.56 9.44 -3.14
C TYR A 157 9.52 9.68 -1.64
N ARG A 158 10.26 10.71 -1.18
CA ARG A 158 10.32 11.11 0.23
C ARG A 158 10.68 9.97 1.19
N GLY A 159 11.51 9.01 0.73
CA GLY A 159 11.92 7.83 1.50
C GLY A 159 11.05 6.59 1.31
N PHE A 160 9.89 6.69 0.67
CA PHE A 160 9.08 5.55 0.27
C PHE A 160 9.60 4.99 -1.05
N LEU A 161 9.97 3.70 -1.04
CA LEU A 161 10.58 3.01 -2.17
C LEU A 161 9.53 2.24 -2.96
N PHE A 162 9.53 2.45 -4.25
CA PHE A 162 8.62 1.79 -5.19
C PHE A 162 9.40 1.07 -6.28
N GLY A 163 8.81 0.03 -6.85
CA GLY A 163 9.39 -0.71 -7.97
C GLY A 163 8.36 -1.28 -8.92
N SER A 164 8.82 -1.55 -10.14
CA SER A 164 8.07 -2.27 -11.17
C SER A 164 9.03 -3.13 -11.99
N ILE A 165 8.58 -4.30 -12.45
CA ILE A 165 9.36 -5.10 -13.42
C ILE A 165 9.04 -4.70 -14.87
N ASN A 166 8.06 -3.84 -15.08
CA ASN A 166 7.76 -3.24 -16.38
C ASN A 166 8.64 -1.99 -16.59
N PRO A 167 9.54 -1.96 -17.59
CA PRO A 167 10.38 -0.79 -17.86
C PRO A 167 9.61 0.42 -18.38
N ASP A 168 8.41 0.20 -18.94
CA ASP A 168 7.64 1.21 -19.66
C ASP A 168 6.62 1.95 -18.79
N VAL A 169 6.63 1.72 -17.46
CA VAL A 169 5.78 2.49 -16.54
C VAL A 169 6.18 3.97 -16.54
N LYS A 170 5.20 4.85 -16.40
CA LYS A 170 5.41 6.28 -16.26
C LYS A 170 6.33 6.60 -15.06
N PRO A 171 6.99 7.77 -15.00
CA PRO A 171 7.74 8.19 -13.82
C PRO A 171 6.92 8.06 -12.54
N LEU A 172 7.55 7.69 -11.42
CA LEU A 172 6.87 7.50 -10.14
C LEU A 172 6.06 8.73 -9.71
N THR A 173 6.62 9.93 -9.89
CA THR A 173 5.94 11.18 -9.53
C THR A 173 4.67 11.43 -10.36
N GLU A 174 4.64 10.99 -11.62
CA GLU A 174 3.44 11.06 -12.46
C GLU A 174 2.40 10.04 -12.01
N HIS A 175 2.83 8.83 -11.63
CA HIS A 175 1.94 7.81 -11.07
C HIS A 175 1.32 8.26 -9.74
N LEU A 176 2.12 8.82 -8.83
CA LEU A 176 1.62 9.31 -7.54
C LEU A 176 0.73 10.55 -7.69
N GLY A 177 0.96 11.41 -8.67
CA GLY A 177 0.14 12.59 -8.98
C GLY A 177 -0.15 13.46 -7.75
N GLU A 178 -1.40 13.86 -7.58
CA GLU A 178 -1.87 14.70 -6.47
C GLU A 178 -1.68 14.05 -5.08
N SER A 179 -1.62 12.72 -4.98
CA SER A 179 -1.37 12.03 -3.71
C SER A 179 -0.02 12.38 -3.08
N THR A 180 0.93 12.89 -3.87
CA THR A 180 2.22 13.40 -3.39
C THR A 180 2.08 14.48 -2.33
N LYS A 181 1.08 15.35 -2.45
CA LYS A 181 0.83 16.42 -1.47
C LYS A 181 0.44 15.88 -0.09
N ILE A 182 -0.26 14.75 -0.06
CA ILE A 182 -0.60 14.07 1.21
C ILE A 182 0.63 13.35 1.78
N ILE A 183 1.44 12.69 0.93
CA ILE A 183 2.71 12.12 1.37
C ILE A 183 3.60 13.19 1.98
N ASP A 184 3.68 14.35 1.33
CA ASP A 184 4.45 15.50 1.84
C ASP A 184 3.96 15.96 3.21
N MET A 185 2.65 16.07 3.44
CA MET A 185 2.09 16.41 4.76
C MET A 185 2.45 15.38 5.84
N ILE A 186 2.54 14.11 5.49
CA ILE A 186 2.94 13.05 6.43
C ILE A 186 4.45 13.15 6.74
N VAL A 187 5.28 13.39 5.72
CA VAL A 187 6.74 13.47 5.89
C VAL A 187 7.18 14.78 6.54
N ASP A 188 6.52 15.89 6.23
CA ASP A 188 6.84 17.22 6.77
C ASP A 188 6.55 17.37 8.27
N GLN A 189 6.04 16.32 8.93
CA GLN A 189 5.97 16.25 10.40
C GLN A 189 7.36 16.33 11.08
N SER A 190 8.45 16.07 10.33
CA SER A 190 9.82 16.30 10.80
C SER A 190 10.70 16.80 9.65
N PRO A 191 11.59 17.79 9.89
CA PRO A 191 12.57 18.23 8.91
C PRO A 191 13.57 17.12 8.52
N GLU A 192 13.77 16.13 9.40
CA GLU A 192 14.61 14.96 9.16
C GLU A 192 13.85 13.80 8.46
N GLY A 193 12.55 13.98 8.19
CA GLY A 193 11.66 12.98 7.62
C GLY A 193 11.21 11.93 8.63
N LEU A 194 10.85 10.76 8.10
CA LEU A 194 10.26 9.68 8.87
C LEU A 194 11.22 8.51 9.09
N GLU A 195 10.91 7.68 10.07
CA GLU A 195 11.56 6.40 10.29
C GLU A 195 10.53 5.30 10.57
N VAL A 196 10.78 4.12 10.04
CA VAL A 196 10.06 2.90 10.41
C VAL A 196 10.62 2.41 11.74
N LEU A 197 9.74 2.25 12.72
CA LEU A 197 10.13 1.77 14.04
C LEU A 197 10.45 0.27 14.00
N ARG A 198 11.24 -0.20 14.95
CA ARG A 198 11.58 -1.62 15.07
C ARG A 198 10.34 -2.45 15.38
N GLY A 199 10.25 -3.57 14.69
CA GLY A 199 9.12 -4.49 14.79
C GLY A 199 8.15 -4.33 13.62
N SER A 200 7.46 -5.40 13.34
CA SER A 200 6.39 -5.45 12.34
C SER A 200 5.49 -6.62 12.68
N SER A 201 4.23 -6.53 12.28
CA SER A 201 3.34 -7.67 12.26
C SER A 201 3.08 -8.08 10.80
N THR A 202 3.21 -9.37 10.52
CA THR A 202 2.83 -9.95 9.25
C THR A 202 1.79 -11.02 9.51
N TYR A 203 0.69 -10.97 8.79
CA TYR A 203 -0.40 -11.93 8.88
C TYR A 203 -0.99 -12.19 7.50
N THR A 204 -1.77 -13.25 7.38
CA THR A 204 -2.59 -13.52 6.21
C THR A 204 -4.05 -13.57 6.59
N TYR A 205 -4.92 -13.21 5.65
CA TYR A 205 -6.33 -13.47 5.76
C TYR A 205 -6.84 -14.20 4.51
N ASP A 206 -7.92 -14.98 4.69
CA ASP A 206 -8.55 -15.70 3.60
C ASP A 206 -9.55 -14.79 2.91
N GLY A 207 -9.05 -13.99 1.97
CA GLY A 207 -9.81 -13.03 1.20
C GLY A 207 -8.98 -12.37 0.10
N ASN A 208 -9.68 -11.85 -0.92
CA ASN A 208 -9.10 -11.16 -2.04
C ASN A 208 -8.46 -9.84 -1.61
N TRP A 209 -7.39 -9.44 -2.28
CA TRP A 209 -6.65 -8.20 -1.99
C TRP A 209 -7.49 -6.93 -2.12
N LYS A 210 -8.51 -6.93 -3.00
CA LYS A 210 -9.39 -5.77 -3.20
C LYS A 210 -10.19 -5.43 -1.94
N VAL A 211 -10.54 -6.42 -1.11
CA VAL A 211 -11.23 -6.17 0.16
C VAL A 211 -10.37 -5.32 1.10
N GLN A 212 -9.04 -5.58 1.17
CA GLN A 212 -8.12 -4.74 1.95
C GLN A 212 -7.93 -3.37 1.30
N ALA A 213 -7.89 -3.31 -0.04
CA ALA A 213 -7.75 -2.04 -0.76
C ALA A 213 -8.98 -1.12 -0.55
N GLU A 214 -10.16 -1.69 -0.41
CA GLU A 214 -11.40 -0.97 -0.11
C GLU A 214 -11.47 -0.57 1.38
N ASN A 215 -11.25 -1.51 2.30
CA ASN A 215 -11.43 -1.29 3.75
C ASN A 215 -10.56 -0.14 4.30
N GLY A 216 -9.34 0.03 3.84
CA GLY A 216 -8.45 1.08 4.37
C GLY A 216 -8.95 2.51 4.12
N ALA A 217 -9.85 2.71 3.14
CA ALA A 217 -10.51 3.98 2.82
C ALA A 217 -12.03 3.92 3.09
N ASP A 218 -12.49 2.97 3.87
CA ASP A 218 -13.89 2.80 4.27
C ASP A 218 -14.11 3.40 5.66
N GLY A 219 -14.88 4.46 5.74
CA GLY A 219 -15.33 5.04 7.01
C GLY A 219 -16.66 4.47 7.50
N TYR A 220 -17.38 3.74 6.65
CA TYR A 220 -18.73 3.25 6.97
C TYR A 220 -18.72 2.07 7.94
N HIS A 221 -17.77 1.14 7.81
CA HIS A 221 -17.65 -0.02 8.70
C HIS A 221 -17.22 0.36 10.13
N VAL A 222 -16.51 1.48 10.30
CA VAL A 222 -15.79 1.81 11.53
C VAL A 222 -16.67 1.74 12.79
N SER A 223 -17.86 2.34 12.74
CA SER A 223 -18.76 2.39 13.90
C SER A 223 -19.43 1.05 14.23
N ALA A 224 -19.57 0.16 13.23
CA ALA A 224 -20.16 -1.17 13.41
C ALA A 224 -19.09 -2.18 13.80
N THR A 225 -18.04 -2.32 13.02
CA THR A 225 -16.98 -3.31 13.20
C THR A 225 -16.15 -3.04 14.44
N HIS A 226 -15.76 -1.77 14.68
CA HIS A 226 -14.85 -1.39 15.78
C HIS A 226 -15.58 -0.85 17.03
N TRP A 227 -16.86 -1.15 17.21
CA TRP A 227 -17.58 -0.68 18.40
C TRP A 227 -16.96 -1.18 19.71
N ASN A 228 -16.32 -2.35 19.70
CA ASN A 228 -15.63 -2.91 20.86
C ASN A 228 -14.43 -2.05 21.28
N TYR A 229 -13.65 -1.57 20.31
CA TYR A 229 -12.59 -0.59 20.57
C TYR A 229 -13.16 0.69 21.18
N ALA A 230 -14.23 1.24 20.60
CA ALA A 230 -14.88 2.46 21.09
C ALA A 230 -15.38 2.29 22.53
N ALA A 231 -16.05 1.18 22.84
CA ALA A 231 -16.54 0.89 24.19
C ALA A 231 -15.40 0.66 25.19
N THR A 232 -14.29 0.06 24.77
CA THR A 232 -13.12 -0.17 25.61
C THR A 232 -12.38 1.11 25.93
N THR A 233 -12.12 1.97 24.96
CA THR A 233 -11.47 3.25 25.17
C THR A 233 -12.32 4.20 26.01
N ALA A 234 -13.64 4.22 25.81
CA ALA A 234 -14.56 4.99 26.65
C ALA A 234 -14.50 4.54 28.13
N ARG A 235 -14.45 3.23 28.41
CA ARG A 235 -14.29 2.71 29.78
C ARG A 235 -12.93 3.05 30.40
N ARG A 236 -11.85 2.99 29.61
CA ARG A 236 -10.51 3.40 30.05
C ARG A 236 -10.47 4.89 30.40
N GLY A 237 -11.20 5.72 29.66
CA GLY A 237 -11.30 7.16 29.88
C GLY A 237 -12.05 7.58 31.18
N THR A 238 -12.73 6.65 31.88
CA THR A 238 -13.51 6.92 33.09
C THR A 238 -12.91 6.32 34.39
N GLY A 239 -11.82 5.55 34.29
CA GLY A 239 -11.15 4.92 35.45
C GLY A 239 -10.14 5.82 36.15
N GLU A 240 -9.52 5.32 37.26
CA GLU A 240 -8.45 6.02 37.98
C GLU A 240 -7.24 6.35 37.07
N SER A 241 -7.01 5.56 36.03
CA SER A 241 -5.95 5.77 35.00
C SER A 241 -6.43 6.59 33.80
N ALA A 242 -7.59 7.24 33.86
CA ALA A 242 -8.19 7.98 32.74
C ALA A 242 -7.25 9.01 32.09
N ASN A 243 -6.40 9.63 32.90
CA ASN A 243 -5.44 10.65 32.44
C ASN A 243 -4.12 10.08 31.92
N GLU A 244 -3.89 8.76 32.06
CA GLU A 244 -2.61 8.12 31.68
C GLU A 244 -2.66 7.57 30.24
N THR A 245 -3.86 7.39 29.66
CA THR A 245 -4.01 6.80 28.35
C THR A 245 -4.59 7.83 27.37
N LYS A 246 -3.72 8.49 26.62
CA LYS A 246 -4.14 9.31 25.48
C LYS A 246 -4.59 8.36 24.36
N ALA A 247 -5.87 8.35 24.05
CA ALA A 247 -6.45 7.52 22.99
C ALA A 247 -7.34 8.36 22.08
N MET A 248 -7.50 7.92 20.82
CA MET A 248 -8.48 8.55 19.92
C MET A 248 -9.88 8.44 20.54
N ASP A 249 -10.64 9.52 20.48
CA ASP A 249 -12.04 9.53 20.91
C ASP A 249 -12.94 8.89 19.83
N ALA A 250 -13.06 7.57 19.92
CA ALA A 250 -13.91 6.80 19.01
C ALA A 250 -15.41 7.16 19.13
N GLY A 251 -15.85 7.78 20.22
CA GLY A 251 -17.22 8.26 20.38
C GLY A 251 -17.58 9.45 19.49
N THR A 252 -16.58 10.11 18.89
CA THR A 252 -16.75 11.23 17.97
C THR A 252 -16.63 10.85 16.49
N TRP A 253 -16.38 9.60 16.17
CA TRP A 253 -16.29 9.16 14.78
C TRP A 253 -17.51 9.55 13.96
N GLY A 254 -17.27 10.15 12.78
CA GLY A 254 -18.31 10.65 11.89
C GLY A 254 -19.06 11.91 12.36
N LYS A 255 -18.77 12.43 13.57
CA LYS A 255 -19.48 13.61 14.13
C LYS A 255 -18.75 14.94 13.90
N GLN A 256 -17.43 14.90 13.66
CA GLN A 256 -16.59 16.10 13.56
C GLN A 256 -16.40 16.60 12.12
N GLY A 257 -17.04 15.93 11.17
CA GLY A 257 -16.82 16.18 9.75
C GLY A 257 -15.64 15.42 9.20
N GLY A 258 -15.60 15.34 7.88
CA GLY A 258 -14.61 14.60 7.12
C GLY A 258 -15.17 14.21 5.76
N GLY A 259 -14.42 13.45 5.00
CA GLY A 259 -14.82 13.02 3.67
C GLY A 259 -13.76 12.15 3.05
N TYR A 260 -13.80 12.08 1.74
CA TYR A 260 -12.78 11.41 0.96
C TYR A 260 -12.35 12.27 -0.23
N TYR A 261 -11.16 11.96 -0.75
CA TYR A 261 -10.68 12.45 -2.04
C TYR A 261 -10.25 11.26 -2.89
N SER A 262 -10.70 11.26 -4.15
CA SER A 262 -10.23 10.32 -5.17
C SER A 262 -9.23 11.01 -6.08
N PHE A 263 -8.10 10.35 -6.33
CA PHE A 263 -7.04 10.87 -7.20
C PHE A 263 -6.87 9.97 -8.43
N GLU A 264 -6.02 10.40 -9.36
CA GLU A 264 -5.63 9.60 -10.52
C GLU A 264 -5.01 8.26 -10.10
N HIS A 265 -4.99 7.31 -11.00
CA HIS A 265 -4.38 5.99 -10.84
C HIS A 265 -4.95 5.15 -9.67
N GLY A 266 -6.20 5.42 -9.26
CA GLY A 266 -6.88 4.67 -8.20
C GLY A 266 -6.44 5.01 -6.78
N HIS A 267 -5.68 6.09 -6.59
CA HIS A 267 -5.30 6.54 -5.25
C HIS A 267 -6.49 7.19 -4.55
N LEU A 268 -6.61 6.93 -3.24
CA LEU A 268 -7.72 7.40 -2.41
C LEU A 268 -7.20 8.01 -1.11
N LEU A 269 -7.86 9.03 -0.62
CA LEU A 269 -7.69 9.55 0.73
C LEU A 269 -9.02 9.55 1.46
N LEU A 270 -9.10 8.83 2.58
CA LEU A 270 -10.14 9.02 3.58
C LEU A 270 -9.59 9.93 4.68
N TRP A 271 -10.36 10.95 5.08
CA TRP A 271 -9.93 11.88 6.13
C TRP A 271 -11.11 12.28 7.02
N MET A 272 -10.83 12.59 8.29
CA MET A 272 -11.83 13.13 9.22
C MET A 272 -11.17 13.98 10.30
N TRP A 273 -11.90 14.95 10.81
CA TRP A 273 -11.46 15.72 11.97
C TRP A 273 -11.59 14.90 13.25
N TRP A 274 -10.59 15.04 14.13
CA TRP A 274 -10.61 14.44 15.46
C TRP A 274 -11.37 15.31 16.47
N GLY A 275 -12.12 14.69 17.40
CA GLY A 275 -12.73 15.39 18.53
C GLY A 275 -11.73 15.79 19.62
N ASN A 276 -10.58 15.11 19.69
CA ASN A 276 -9.52 15.34 20.68
C ASN A 276 -8.13 15.44 20.06
N PRO A 277 -7.88 16.36 19.11
CA PRO A 277 -6.59 16.48 18.43
C PRO A 277 -5.42 16.79 19.37
N GLN A 278 -5.70 17.39 20.56
CA GLN A 278 -4.70 17.70 21.57
C GLN A 278 -4.02 16.45 22.16
N ASP A 279 -4.62 15.28 22.03
CA ASP A 279 -4.05 14.01 22.50
C ASP A 279 -3.15 13.32 21.46
N ARG A 280 -3.03 13.90 20.26
CA ARG A 280 -2.12 13.37 19.24
C ARG A 280 -0.66 13.62 19.59
N PRO A 281 0.26 12.69 19.25
CA PRO A 281 1.68 12.80 19.59
C PRO A 281 2.39 14.06 19.08
N ASN A 282 1.86 14.71 18.04
CA ASN A 282 2.45 15.88 17.37
C ASN A 282 1.70 17.19 17.63
N PHE A 283 0.79 17.22 18.60
CA PHE A 283 -0.02 18.41 18.86
C PHE A 283 0.81 19.63 19.32
N ASP A 284 1.91 19.40 20.00
CA ASP A 284 2.86 20.42 20.45
C ASP A 284 3.53 21.18 19.29
N LYS A 285 3.47 20.64 18.07
CA LYS A 285 4.01 21.23 16.85
C LYS A 285 3.07 22.25 16.17
N LYS A 286 1.87 22.48 16.70
CA LYS A 286 0.85 23.30 16.04
C LYS A 286 1.34 24.69 15.68
N GLU A 287 1.98 25.39 16.61
CA GLU A 287 2.47 26.76 16.38
C GLU A 287 3.62 26.78 15.35
N GLU A 288 4.58 25.85 15.48
CA GLU A 288 5.70 25.69 14.56
C GLU A 288 5.21 25.44 13.14
N TRP A 289 4.30 24.48 12.96
CA TRP A 289 3.77 24.14 11.64
C TRP A 289 2.87 25.23 11.05
N THR A 290 2.15 25.98 11.90
CA THR A 290 1.37 27.14 11.43
C THR A 290 2.29 28.20 10.82
N GLN A 291 3.42 28.48 11.44
CA GLN A 291 4.42 29.41 10.91
C GLN A 291 5.08 28.90 9.62
N GLN A 292 5.36 27.59 9.56
CA GLN A 292 6.09 26.97 8.44
C GLN A 292 5.20 26.72 7.21
N PHE A 293 3.99 26.23 7.41
CA PHE A 293 3.12 25.71 6.33
C PHE A 293 1.83 26.53 6.12
N GLY A 294 1.55 27.50 6.98
CA GLY A 294 0.27 28.23 7.00
C GLY A 294 -0.80 27.53 7.85
N ALA A 295 -1.80 28.29 8.23
CA ALA A 295 -2.80 27.85 9.22
C ALA A 295 -3.63 26.65 8.73
N GLU A 296 -4.13 26.66 7.51
CA GLU A 296 -5.00 25.61 6.97
C GLU A 296 -4.27 24.26 6.89
N ARG A 297 -3.05 24.25 6.34
CA ARG A 297 -2.26 23.03 6.23
C ARG A 297 -1.85 22.49 7.59
N ALA A 298 -1.39 23.35 8.50
CA ALA A 298 -1.03 22.94 9.86
C ALA A 298 -2.24 22.38 10.63
N GLU A 299 -3.41 23.01 10.51
CA GLU A 299 -4.64 22.52 11.13
C GLU A 299 -5.02 21.14 10.59
N PHE A 300 -4.94 20.93 9.27
CA PHE A 300 -5.21 19.62 8.67
C PHE A 300 -4.19 18.55 9.07
N MET A 301 -2.89 18.90 9.16
CA MET A 301 -1.85 17.99 9.60
C MET A 301 -2.03 17.52 11.06
N ILE A 302 -2.53 18.38 11.92
CA ILE A 302 -2.72 18.12 13.35
C ILE A 302 -4.12 17.60 13.66
N GLY A 303 -5.15 18.23 13.09
CA GLY A 303 -6.54 18.00 13.45
C GLY A 303 -7.21 16.85 12.71
N ALA A 304 -6.71 16.46 11.53
CA ALA A 304 -7.34 15.43 10.72
C ALA A 304 -6.56 14.10 10.73
N SER A 305 -7.31 12.99 10.70
CA SER A 305 -6.77 11.70 10.28
C SER A 305 -6.61 11.67 8.76
N ARG A 306 -5.68 10.86 8.28
CA ARG A 306 -5.44 10.63 6.84
C ARG A 306 -5.13 9.16 6.61
N ASN A 307 -6.00 8.48 5.86
CA ASN A 307 -5.76 7.13 5.36
C ASN A 307 -5.56 7.24 3.86
N LEU A 308 -4.31 7.34 3.43
CA LEU A 308 -3.93 7.45 2.03
C LEU A 308 -3.68 6.07 1.43
N CYS A 309 -4.51 5.65 0.49
CA CYS A 309 -4.28 4.50 -0.37
C CYS A 309 -3.39 4.91 -1.54
N LEU A 310 -2.21 4.35 -1.63
CA LEU A 310 -1.41 4.37 -2.84
C LEU A 310 -1.61 3.03 -3.55
N TYR A 311 -2.49 3.04 -4.52
CA TYR A 311 -2.86 1.86 -5.28
C TYR A 311 -1.65 1.26 -6.01
N PRO A 312 -1.44 -0.09 -6.04
CA PRO A 312 -2.42 -1.09 -5.60
C PRO A 312 -2.22 -1.60 -4.16
N ASN A 313 -1.10 -1.36 -3.46
CA ASN A 313 -0.68 -2.26 -2.40
C ASN A 313 -0.26 -1.63 -1.08
N VAL A 314 -0.47 -0.33 -0.88
CA VAL A 314 -0.06 0.30 0.39
C VAL A 314 -1.01 1.38 0.86
N TYR A 315 -1.25 1.38 2.17
CA TYR A 315 -1.82 2.50 2.89
C TYR A 315 -0.75 3.20 3.73
N LEU A 316 -0.72 4.51 3.64
CA LEU A 316 -0.09 5.39 4.61
C LEU A 316 -1.19 5.96 5.50
N MET A 317 -1.28 5.48 6.72
CA MET A 317 -2.30 5.93 7.67
C MET A 317 -1.67 6.80 8.73
N ASP A 318 -2.11 8.05 8.83
CA ASP A 318 -1.66 9.01 9.82
C ASP A 318 -2.84 9.45 10.69
N GLN A 319 -2.91 8.85 11.86
CA GLN A 319 -3.96 9.05 12.85
C GLN A 319 -3.33 9.46 14.19
N PHE A 320 -3.74 8.88 15.33
CA PHE A 320 -3.05 9.02 16.62
C PHE A 320 -1.71 8.24 16.64
N SER A 321 -1.63 7.20 15.84
CA SER A 321 -0.38 6.59 15.40
C SER A 321 -0.28 6.69 13.88
N SER A 322 0.92 6.46 13.35
CA SER A 322 1.11 6.41 11.92
C SER A 322 1.63 5.04 11.53
N GLN A 323 1.10 4.50 10.43
CA GLN A 323 1.52 3.18 9.94
C GLN A 323 1.65 3.14 8.43
N ILE A 324 2.51 2.22 7.99
CA ILE A 324 2.53 1.69 6.64
C ILE A 324 1.83 0.33 6.71
N ARG A 325 0.74 0.16 5.95
CA ARG A 325 0.06 -1.12 5.77
C ARG A 325 0.29 -1.57 4.34
N HIS A 326 1.20 -2.50 4.16
CA HIS A 326 1.57 -3.06 2.87
C HIS A 326 0.94 -4.44 2.72
N PHE A 327 0.26 -4.69 1.60
CA PHE A 327 -0.39 -5.97 1.34
C PHE A 327 0.03 -6.57 0.00
N ARG A 328 0.04 -7.89 -0.05
CA ARG A 328 0.47 -8.69 -1.18
C ARG A 328 -0.51 -9.83 -1.42
N PRO A 329 -1.14 -9.93 -2.60
CA PRO A 329 -1.94 -11.09 -2.95
C PRO A 329 -1.08 -12.36 -3.01
N ILE A 330 -1.59 -13.46 -2.45
CA ILE A 330 -0.97 -14.79 -2.52
C ILE A 330 -1.74 -15.67 -3.51
N SER A 331 -3.06 -15.65 -3.42
CA SER A 331 -4.01 -16.27 -4.34
C SER A 331 -5.26 -15.39 -4.45
N VAL A 332 -6.19 -15.76 -5.29
CA VAL A 332 -7.45 -15.02 -5.48
C VAL A 332 -8.20 -14.80 -4.17
N ASP A 333 -8.05 -15.71 -3.22
CA ASP A 333 -8.74 -15.78 -1.92
C ASP A 333 -7.80 -15.68 -0.70
N LYS A 334 -6.54 -15.28 -0.90
CA LYS A 334 -5.58 -15.12 0.21
C LYS A 334 -4.67 -13.94 0.00
N THR A 335 -4.59 -13.09 1.02
CA THR A 335 -3.75 -11.88 1.03
C THR A 335 -2.85 -11.87 2.27
N GLU A 336 -1.57 -11.55 2.06
CA GLU A 336 -0.60 -11.27 3.12
C GLU A 336 -0.56 -9.77 3.38
N VAL A 337 -0.56 -9.37 4.65
CA VAL A 337 -0.43 -7.98 5.08
C VAL A 337 0.73 -7.84 6.03
N THR A 338 1.59 -6.86 5.80
CA THR A 338 2.64 -6.46 6.73
C THR A 338 2.41 -5.01 7.15
N ILE A 339 2.43 -4.78 8.46
CA ILE A 339 2.24 -3.45 9.04
C ILE A 339 3.48 -3.01 9.80
N TYR A 340 3.80 -1.73 9.67
CA TYR A 340 4.92 -1.07 10.35
C TYR A 340 4.43 0.19 11.03
N CYS A 341 4.82 0.42 12.27
CA CYS A 341 4.71 1.74 12.87
C CYS A 341 5.75 2.66 12.26
N ILE A 342 5.35 3.85 11.85
CA ILE A 342 6.23 4.89 11.31
C ILE A 342 6.11 6.15 12.15
N ALA A 343 7.21 6.86 12.32
CA ALA A 343 7.27 8.02 13.19
C ALA A 343 8.14 9.15 12.61
N PRO A 344 7.84 10.41 12.94
CA PRO A 344 8.75 11.52 12.67
C PRO A 344 10.09 11.31 13.41
N LYS A 345 11.20 11.54 12.71
CA LYS A 345 12.51 11.54 13.37
C LYS A 345 12.59 12.73 14.32
N GLY A 346 13.24 12.51 15.46
CA GLY A 346 13.42 13.55 16.47
C GLY A 346 12.20 13.87 17.32
N GLU A 347 11.09 13.12 17.20
CA GLU A 347 9.97 13.29 18.13
C GLU A 347 10.38 12.97 19.60
N SER A 348 9.70 13.56 20.57
CA SER A 348 9.99 13.33 21.98
C SER A 348 9.75 11.86 22.39
N ALA A 349 10.41 11.41 23.46
CA ALA A 349 10.21 10.06 23.99
C ALA A 349 8.75 9.81 24.42
N GLU A 350 8.08 10.84 24.94
CA GLU A 350 6.66 10.77 25.31
C GLU A 350 5.77 10.62 24.08
N ALA A 351 5.96 11.45 23.04
CA ALA A 351 5.23 11.37 21.78
C ALA A 351 5.42 9.98 21.13
N ARG A 352 6.67 9.48 21.14
CA ARG A 352 7.01 8.15 20.65
C ARG A 352 6.27 7.04 21.41
N ALA A 353 6.26 7.10 22.73
CA ALA A 353 5.58 6.11 23.58
C ALA A 353 4.05 6.12 23.31
N ASN A 354 3.44 7.31 23.22
CA ASN A 354 2.02 7.47 22.90
C ASN A 354 1.70 6.90 21.51
N ARG A 355 2.53 7.19 20.49
CA ARG A 355 2.37 6.68 19.13
C ARG A 355 2.41 5.15 19.08
N ILE A 356 3.41 4.55 19.71
CA ILE A 356 3.56 3.08 19.77
C ILE A 356 2.35 2.47 20.48
N ARG A 357 1.93 3.04 21.62
CA ARG A 357 0.78 2.54 22.36
C ARG A 357 -0.49 2.55 21.51
N GLN A 358 -0.77 3.65 20.79
CA GLN A 358 -1.93 3.74 19.91
C GLN A 358 -1.85 2.75 18.73
N TYR A 359 -0.65 2.57 18.16
CA TYR A 359 -0.41 1.58 17.11
C TYR A 359 -0.72 0.16 17.60
N GLU A 360 -0.23 -0.20 18.79
CA GLU A 360 -0.43 -1.54 19.36
C GLU A 360 -1.89 -1.77 19.75
N ASP A 361 -2.57 -0.79 20.32
CA ASP A 361 -3.96 -0.92 20.76
C ASP A 361 -4.95 -1.03 19.59
N PHE A 362 -4.70 -0.38 18.49
CA PHE A 362 -5.65 -0.30 17.37
C PHE A 362 -5.19 -1.11 16.14
N PHE A 363 -4.06 -0.73 15.56
CA PHE A 363 -3.66 -1.21 14.23
C PHE A 363 -2.88 -2.52 14.22
N ASN A 364 -2.19 -2.87 15.30
CA ASN A 364 -1.41 -4.10 15.32
C ASN A 364 -2.30 -5.31 15.04
N ALA A 365 -1.73 -6.38 14.48
CA ALA A 365 -2.43 -7.63 14.20
C ALA A 365 -3.12 -8.23 15.45
N THR A 366 -2.61 -7.90 16.64
CA THR A 366 -3.18 -8.29 17.93
C THR A 366 -3.90 -7.14 18.64
N GLY A 367 -4.09 -6.02 17.96
CA GLY A 367 -4.86 -4.87 18.45
C GLY A 367 -6.36 -5.16 18.48
N MET A 368 -7.13 -4.16 18.86
CA MET A 368 -8.59 -4.30 19.00
C MET A 368 -9.37 -4.05 17.71
N ALA A 369 -8.73 -3.51 16.66
CA ALA A 369 -9.42 -3.20 15.41
C ALA A 369 -9.09 -4.21 14.28
N THR A 370 -7.84 -4.45 14.01
CA THR A 370 -7.43 -5.30 12.88
C THR A 370 -8.07 -6.72 12.91
N PRO A 371 -8.17 -7.45 14.04
CA PRO A 371 -8.81 -8.75 14.03
C PRO A 371 -10.28 -8.73 13.64
N ASP A 372 -11.01 -7.66 13.99
CA ASP A 372 -12.42 -7.51 13.64
C ASP A 372 -12.59 -7.40 12.11
N ASP A 373 -11.74 -6.58 11.45
CA ASP A 373 -11.70 -6.46 9.99
C ASP A 373 -11.43 -7.81 9.31
N LEU A 374 -10.46 -8.58 9.81
CA LEU A 374 -10.05 -9.84 9.19
C LEU A 374 -11.16 -10.89 9.18
N GLU A 375 -12.00 -10.93 10.22
CA GLU A 375 -13.15 -11.82 10.27
C GLU A 375 -14.20 -11.41 9.23
N GLU A 376 -14.45 -10.10 9.07
CA GLU A 376 -15.39 -9.63 8.06
C GLU A 376 -14.87 -9.87 6.64
N PHE A 377 -13.59 -9.70 6.38
CA PHE A 377 -12.99 -10.03 5.07
C PHE A 377 -13.17 -11.50 4.72
N ARG A 378 -12.91 -12.39 5.68
CA ARG A 378 -13.08 -13.82 5.52
C ARG A 378 -14.55 -14.20 5.31
N SER A 379 -15.45 -13.54 6.02
CA SER A 379 -16.90 -13.73 5.90
C SER A 379 -17.40 -13.30 4.51
N CYS A 380 -16.96 -12.13 4.04
CA CYS A 380 -17.26 -11.63 2.69
C CYS A 380 -16.76 -12.58 1.61
N GLN A 381 -15.49 -13.00 1.67
CA GLN A 381 -14.91 -13.91 0.67
C GLN A 381 -15.70 -15.19 0.52
N LYS A 382 -16.14 -15.78 1.63
CA LYS A 382 -16.98 -16.98 1.61
C LYS A 382 -18.31 -16.77 0.90
N THR A 383 -18.94 -15.62 1.12
CA THR A 383 -20.28 -15.33 0.57
C THR A 383 -20.20 -14.77 -0.87
N TYR A 384 -19.05 -14.31 -1.33
CA TYR A 384 -18.85 -13.89 -2.74
C TYR A 384 -19.05 -15.05 -3.73
N LEU A 385 -18.95 -16.28 -3.30
CA LEU A 385 -19.28 -17.48 -4.09
C LEU A 385 -20.79 -17.67 -4.30
N ALA A 386 -21.64 -16.92 -3.60
CA ALA A 386 -23.10 -17.05 -3.69
C ALA A 386 -23.63 -16.37 -4.97
N SER A 387 -23.69 -17.12 -6.07
CA SER A 387 -24.12 -16.62 -7.39
C SER A 387 -25.54 -16.05 -7.42
N ALA A 388 -26.42 -16.48 -6.49
CA ALA A 388 -27.77 -15.93 -6.35
C ALA A 388 -27.83 -14.50 -5.81
N ALA A 389 -26.72 -13.98 -5.24
CA ALA A 389 -26.59 -12.63 -4.73
C ALA A 389 -25.30 -11.99 -5.30
N PRO A 390 -25.25 -11.64 -6.59
CA PRO A 390 -24.00 -11.38 -7.29
C PRO A 390 -23.38 -9.99 -7.05
N TRP A 391 -24.08 -9.09 -6.34
CA TRP A 391 -23.69 -7.69 -6.27
C TRP A 391 -23.31 -7.24 -4.85
N ASN A 392 -22.23 -6.47 -4.76
CA ASN A 392 -21.97 -5.53 -3.68
C ASN A 392 -22.60 -4.19 -4.07
N ASP A 393 -23.31 -3.54 -3.15
CA ASP A 393 -23.90 -2.23 -3.36
C ASP A 393 -23.05 -1.17 -2.63
N MET A 394 -22.51 -0.23 -3.37
CA MET A 394 -21.68 0.88 -2.90
C MET A 394 -22.30 2.22 -3.34
N SER A 395 -23.63 2.29 -3.35
CA SER A 395 -24.37 3.49 -3.79
C SER A 395 -24.42 4.59 -2.74
N ARG A 396 -23.94 4.31 -1.50
CA ARG A 396 -23.96 5.29 -0.42
C ARG A 396 -23.16 6.54 -0.78
N GLY A 397 -23.78 7.70 -0.69
CA GLY A 397 -23.15 8.99 -0.93
C GLY A 397 -22.95 9.36 -2.41
N GLN A 398 -23.26 8.50 -3.37
CA GLN A 398 -23.11 8.80 -4.79
C GLN A 398 -23.90 10.04 -5.23
N ALA A 399 -25.10 10.22 -4.68
CA ALA A 399 -25.99 11.32 -5.06
C ALA A 399 -25.51 12.72 -4.65
N HIS A 400 -24.56 12.81 -3.72
CA HIS A 400 -23.99 14.08 -3.26
C HIS A 400 -22.48 14.19 -3.39
N GLN A 401 -21.88 13.34 -4.23
CA GLN A 401 -20.48 13.43 -4.61
C GLN A 401 -20.21 14.76 -5.31
N ILE A 402 -19.09 15.38 -4.98
CA ILE A 402 -18.60 16.61 -5.62
C ILE A 402 -17.57 16.22 -6.67
N THR A 403 -17.78 16.66 -7.92
CA THR A 403 -16.74 16.55 -8.96
C THR A 403 -15.67 17.61 -8.69
N GLY A 404 -14.42 17.14 -8.59
CA GLY A 404 -13.29 18.01 -8.26
C GLY A 404 -13.17 18.33 -6.77
N PRO A 405 -12.41 19.39 -6.41
CA PRO A 405 -12.12 19.76 -5.02
C PRO A 405 -13.30 20.41 -4.30
N ASP A 406 -13.55 19.99 -3.07
CA ASP A 406 -14.38 20.72 -2.10
C ASP A 406 -13.62 21.93 -1.50
N GLU A 407 -14.23 22.66 -0.58
CA GLU A 407 -13.62 23.86 0.03
C GLU A 407 -12.36 23.50 0.85
N THR A 408 -12.36 22.37 1.54
CA THR A 408 -11.17 21.91 2.30
C THR A 408 -10.01 21.56 1.34
N ALA A 409 -10.29 20.84 0.26
CA ALA A 409 -9.28 20.51 -0.75
C ALA A 409 -8.71 21.79 -1.40
N LYS A 410 -9.56 22.77 -1.72
CA LYS A 410 -9.12 24.08 -2.28
C LYS A 410 -8.19 24.81 -1.33
N GLY A 411 -8.53 24.89 -0.05
CA GLY A 411 -7.70 25.52 0.97
C GLY A 411 -6.33 24.83 1.14
N LEU A 412 -6.28 23.51 0.95
CA LEU A 412 -5.06 22.72 0.97
C LEU A 412 -4.30 22.70 -0.36
N GLY A 413 -4.85 23.29 -1.42
CA GLY A 413 -4.29 23.28 -2.77
C GLY A 413 -4.33 21.88 -3.42
N LEU A 414 -5.28 21.01 -3.02
CA LEU A 414 -5.48 19.68 -3.60
C LEU A 414 -6.46 19.76 -4.78
N ASN A 415 -6.24 18.92 -5.79
CA ASN A 415 -7.11 18.81 -6.97
C ASN A 415 -7.57 17.36 -7.15
N PRO A 416 -8.41 16.81 -6.27
CA PRO A 416 -8.95 15.46 -6.44
C PRO A 416 -9.89 15.41 -7.65
N ILE A 417 -10.07 14.21 -8.23
CA ILE A 417 -11.07 13.94 -9.26
C ILE A 417 -12.48 14.09 -8.67
N SER A 418 -12.66 13.61 -7.44
CA SER A 418 -13.91 13.75 -6.71
C SER A 418 -13.68 13.91 -5.20
N SER A 419 -14.63 14.55 -4.55
CA SER A 419 -14.66 14.75 -3.10
C SER A 419 -15.98 14.24 -2.53
N GLY A 420 -15.92 13.58 -1.39
CA GLY A 420 -17.07 13.18 -0.60
C GLY A 420 -17.22 14.03 0.65
N VAL A 421 -18.46 14.24 1.07
CA VAL A 421 -18.81 15.16 2.17
C VAL A 421 -18.92 14.46 3.53
N LYS A 422 -18.84 13.11 3.55
CA LYS A 422 -18.84 12.29 4.76
C LYS A 422 -17.83 11.17 4.65
N THR A 423 -17.24 10.78 5.76
CA THR A 423 -16.35 9.64 5.86
C THR A 423 -17.01 8.30 5.54
N GLU A 424 -18.33 8.22 5.70
CA GLU A 424 -19.14 7.02 5.47
C GLU A 424 -19.60 6.87 4.02
N ASP A 425 -19.29 7.85 3.15
CA ASP A 425 -19.68 7.81 1.74
C ASP A 425 -18.76 6.88 0.95
N GLU A 426 -19.34 6.11 0.03
CA GLU A 426 -18.67 5.11 -0.78
C GLU A 426 -18.40 5.59 -2.22
N GLY A 427 -18.61 6.87 -2.51
CA GLY A 427 -18.38 7.48 -3.82
C GLY A 427 -16.90 7.54 -4.28
N LEU A 428 -15.97 7.08 -3.45
CA LEU A 428 -14.55 6.93 -3.81
C LEU A 428 -14.28 5.68 -4.64
N TYR A 429 -15.06 4.61 -4.48
CA TYR A 429 -14.81 3.33 -5.15
C TYR A 429 -15.00 3.35 -6.67
N PRO A 430 -15.94 4.11 -7.27
CA PRO A 430 -16.03 4.23 -8.72
C PRO A 430 -14.70 4.59 -9.40
N ILE A 431 -13.92 5.49 -8.81
CA ILE A 431 -12.62 5.90 -9.36
C ILE A 431 -11.59 4.77 -9.24
N GLN A 432 -11.51 4.11 -8.09
CA GLN A 432 -10.56 3.01 -7.90
C GLN A 432 -10.91 1.78 -8.77
N HIS A 433 -12.17 1.37 -8.77
CA HIS A 433 -12.63 0.25 -9.60
C HIS A 433 -12.60 0.60 -11.09
N GLY A 434 -12.85 1.86 -11.45
CA GLY A 434 -12.72 2.34 -12.83
C GLY A 434 -11.29 2.19 -13.32
N TYR A 435 -10.31 2.63 -12.53
CA TYR A 435 -8.89 2.44 -12.85
C TYR A 435 -8.50 0.96 -12.95
N TRP A 436 -8.97 0.12 -12.01
CA TRP A 436 -8.78 -1.32 -12.08
C TRP A 436 -9.35 -1.92 -13.37
N ARG A 437 -10.59 -1.58 -13.74
CA ARG A 437 -11.26 -2.05 -14.95
C ARG A 437 -10.51 -1.64 -16.22
N GLU A 438 -10.05 -0.39 -16.28
CA GLU A 438 -9.23 0.09 -17.40
C GLU A 438 -7.91 -0.68 -17.52
N ALA A 439 -7.24 -0.95 -16.39
CA ALA A 439 -6.02 -1.76 -16.37
C ALA A 439 -6.28 -3.19 -16.90
N MET A 440 -7.40 -3.80 -16.53
CA MET A 440 -7.76 -5.14 -16.99
C MET A 440 -8.13 -5.15 -18.49
N HIS A 441 -8.80 -4.14 -19.00
CA HIS A 441 -9.05 -4.01 -20.45
C HIS A 441 -7.74 -3.83 -21.23
N ALA A 442 -6.81 -3.04 -20.71
CA ALA A 442 -5.48 -2.89 -21.32
C ALA A 442 -4.69 -4.21 -21.29
N ALA A 443 -4.76 -4.96 -20.19
CA ALA A 443 -4.16 -6.28 -20.05
C ALA A 443 -4.66 -7.27 -21.12
N ILE A 444 -5.98 -7.36 -21.30
CA ILE A 444 -6.59 -8.23 -22.33
C ILE A 444 -6.13 -7.83 -23.74
N ALA A 445 -6.07 -6.52 -24.01
CA ALA A 445 -5.63 -6.03 -25.32
C ALA A 445 -4.18 -6.43 -25.61
N GLU A 446 -3.30 -6.37 -24.58
CA GLU A 446 -1.90 -6.77 -24.73
C GLU A 446 -1.73 -8.29 -24.87
N GLU A 447 -2.46 -9.09 -24.08
CA GLU A 447 -2.45 -10.57 -24.23
C GLU A 447 -2.92 -10.99 -25.63
N THR A 448 -3.96 -10.36 -26.16
CA THR A 448 -4.47 -10.63 -27.52
C THR A 448 -3.41 -10.35 -28.59
N LYS A 449 -2.65 -9.24 -28.45
CA LYS A 449 -1.55 -8.93 -29.37
C LYS A 449 -0.42 -9.96 -29.29
N ASN A 450 -0.11 -10.45 -28.09
CA ASN A 450 0.95 -11.44 -27.87
C ASN A 450 0.58 -12.78 -28.47
N GLU A 451 -0.67 -13.26 -28.31
CA GLU A 451 -1.19 -14.46 -28.99
C GLU A 451 -1.02 -14.35 -30.52
N THR A 452 -1.42 -13.21 -31.10
CA THR A 452 -1.32 -13.01 -32.54
C THR A 452 0.12 -13.07 -33.07
N LYS A 453 1.09 -12.54 -32.29
CA LYS A 453 2.53 -12.60 -32.62
C LYS A 453 3.11 -14.02 -32.54
N GLU A 454 2.64 -14.85 -31.62
CA GLU A 454 3.08 -16.25 -31.48
C GLU A 454 2.58 -17.12 -32.62
N PHE A 455 1.34 -16.91 -33.10
CA PHE A 455 0.78 -17.62 -34.27
C PHE A 455 1.38 -17.19 -35.60
N SER A 456 2.11 -16.05 -35.63
CA SER A 456 2.73 -15.53 -36.88
C SER A 456 4.22 -15.89 -37.00
N LYS A 457 4.79 -16.62 -36.05
CA LYS A 457 6.13 -17.18 -36.07
C LYS A 457 6.09 -18.68 -36.37
#